data_190f25fdafb3f53ccffdd2f7d7195ab4
#
_entry.id   190f25fdafb3f53ccffdd2f7d7195ab4
#
_cell.length_a   1.000
_cell.length_b   1.000
_cell.length_c   1.000
_cell.angle_alpha   90.00
_cell.angle_beta   90.00
_cell.angle_gamma   90.00
#
_symmetry.space_group_name_H-M   'P 1'
#
loop_
_entity.id
_entity.type
_entity.pdbx_description
1 polymer ?
#
loop_
_entity_poly.entity_id
_entity_poly.type
_entity_poly.pdbx_seq_one_letter_code
_entity_poly.pdbx_strand_id
1 'polypeptide(L)'
;MPSKTVDLLRGAVEARDYREMERLLEIYRGEVEVRWKASTSPEERQQMAKDVTVLLAWARQTILAGRAHTQRKLIHLARQSAYVNANSAQFD
;
A
#
# COMPACT_ATOMS: atom_id res chain seq x y z
N MET A 1 0.36 21.01 8.85
CA MET A 1 -0.71 20.84 7.85
C MET A 1 -0.61 19.48 7.22
N PRO A 2 -1.72 18.80 6.99
CA PRO A 2 -1.66 17.53 6.25
C PRO A 2 -1.19 17.80 4.82
N SER A 3 -0.27 16.99 4.34
CA SER A 3 0.22 17.07 2.97
C SER A 3 -0.86 16.60 2.00
N LYS A 4 -1.05 17.31 0.91
CA LYS A 4 -1.93 16.89 -0.18
C LYS A 4 -1.52 15.51 -0.72
N THR A 5 -0.23 15.23 -0.76
CA THR A 5 0.32 13.94 -1.18
C THR A 5 -0.13 12.82 -0.25
N VAL A 6 -0.15 13.05 1.07
CA VAL A 6 -0.63 12.07 2.05
C VAL A 6 -2.11 11.75 1.84
N ASP A 7 -2.93 12.77 1.58
CA ASP A 7 -4.35 12.56 1.32
C ASP A 7 -4.59 11.77 0.03
N LEU A 8 -3.83 12.09 -1.02
CA LEU A 8 -3.87 11.35 -2.28
C LEU A 8 -3.41 9.90 -2.10
N LEU A 9 -2.37 9.69 -1.29
CA LEU A 9 -1.85 8.36 -0.98
C LEU A 9 -2.90 7.52 -0.25
N ARG A 10 -3.59 8.10 0.73
CA ARG A 10 -4.68 7.42 1.43
C ARG A 10 -5.79 7.01 0.47
N GLY A 11 -6.17 7.90 -0.43
CA GLY A 11 -7.17 7.60 -1.46
C GLY A 11 -6.73 6.47 -2.39
N ALA A 12 -5.46 6.46 -2.81
CA ALA A 12 -4.91 5.40 -3.64
C ALA A 12 -4.88 4.05 -2.91
N VAL A 13 -4.56 4.04 -1.61
CA VAL A 13 -4.58 2.82 -0.78
C VAL A 13 -6.01 2.30 -0.65
N GLU A 14 -6.98 3.15 -0.40
CA GLU A 14 -8.39 2.77 -0.33
C GLU A 14 -8.91 2.22 -1.66
N ALA A 15 -8.49 2.83 -2.76
CA ALA A 15 -8.84 2.39 -4.11
C ALA A 15 -8.05 1.15 -4.57
N ARG A 16 -7.04 0.72 -3.81
CA ARG A 16 -6.13 -0.39 -4.14
C ARG A 16 -5.38 -0.17 -5.45
N ASP A 17 -5.10 1.07 -5.76
CA ASP A 17 -4.31 1.46 -6.94
C ASP A 17 -2.82 1.45 -6.59
N TYR A 18 -2.18 0.30 -6.76
CA TYR A 18 -0.79 0.08 -6.37
C TYR A 18 0.21 0.92 -7.17
N ARG A 19 -0.07 1.19 -8.44
CA ARG A 19 0.77 2.06 -9.27
C ARG A 19 0.75 3.49 -8.74
N GLU A 20 -0.43 3.99 -8.42
CA GLU A 20 -0.60 5.32 -7.86
C GLU A 20 0.03 5.43 -6.47
N MET A 21 -0.05 4.37 -5.65
CA MET A 21 0.64 4.30 -4.37
C MET A 21 2.15 4.44 -4.52
N GLU A 22 2.75 3.69 -5.45
CA GLU A 22 4.20 3.75 -5.70
C GLU A 22 4.62 5.15 -6.15
N ARG A 23 3.87 5.73 -7.06
CA ARG A 23 4.13 7.09 -7.56
C ARG A 23 4.05 8.12 -6.43
N LEU A 24 3.01 8.05 -5.62
CA LEU A 24 2.78 8.99 -4.52
C LEU A 24 3.78 8.81 -3.39
N LEU A 25 4.20 7.57 -3.09
CA LEU A 25 5.25 7.31 -2.11
C LEU A 25 6.58 7.92 -2.53
N GLU A 26 6.92 7.85 -3.81
CA GLU A 26 8.15 8.47 -4.33
C GLU A 26 8.09 9.99 -4.25
N ILE A 27 6.95 10.58 -4.58
CA ILE A 27 6.72 12.02 -4.42
C ILE A 27 6.84 12.42 -2.95
N TYR A 28 6.20 11.67 -2.06
CA TYR A 28 6.25 11.90 -0.62
C TYR A 28 7.68 11.83 -0.08
N ARG A 29 8.45 10.84 -0.50
CA ARG A 29 9.86 10.71 -0.14
C ARG A 29 10.66 11.96 -0.53
N GLY A 30 10.45 12.47 -1.75
CA GLY A 30 11.08 13.68 -2.23
C GLY A 30 10.71 14.92 -1.40
N GLU A 31 9.43 15.06 -1.04
CA GLU A 31 8.96 16.15 -0.18
C GLU A 31 9.59 16.10 1.21
N VAL A 32 9.68 14.91 1.80
CA VAL A 32 10.30 14.71 3.11
C VAL A 32 11.81 15.04 3.06
N GLU A 33 12.48 14.61 2.00
CA GLU A 33 13.90 14.94 1.81
C GLU A 33 14.16 16.45 1.77
N VAL A 34 13.33 17.17 1.02
CA VAL A 34 13.42 18.63 0.94
C VAL A 34 13.21 19.28 2.30
N ARG A 35 12.21 18.87 3.04
CA ARG A 35 11.93 19.37 4.39
C ARG A 35 13.05 19.03 5.37
N TRP A 36 13.57 17.82 5.27
CA TRP A 36 14.66 17.36 6.13
C TRP A 36 15.90 18.22 5.95
N LYS A 37 16.29 18.50 4.71
CA LYS A 37 17.43 19.36 4.38
C LYS A 37 17.22 20.80 4.80
N ALA A 38 15.98 21.29 4.70
CA ALA A 38 15.64 22.66 5.10
C ALA A 38 15.49 22.83 6.61
N SER A 39 15.28 21.74 7.35
CA SER A 39 15.07 21.80 8.80
C SER A 39 16.39 21.91 9.53
N THR A 40 16.47 22.87 10.46
CA THR A 40 17.62 23.05 11.36
C THR A 40 17.31 22.59 12.78
N SER A 41 16.04 22.26 13.07
CA SER A 41 15.60 21.83 14.39
C SER A 41 15.66 20.31 14.53
N PRO A 42 16.39 19.76 15.54
CA PRO A 42 16.38 18.32 15.81
C PRO A 42 15.00 17.79 16.17
N GLU A 43 14.19 18.58 16.84
CA GLU A 43 12.82 18.22 17.26
C GLU A 43 11.91 18.06 16.04
N GLU A 44 12.01 18.98 15.10
CA GLU A 44 11.25 18.95 13.84
C GLU A 44 11.63 17.73 12.99
N ARG A 45 12.92 17.43 12.90
CA ARG A 45 13.43 16.22 12.22
C ARG A 45 12.92 14.95 12.87
N GLN A 46 12.91 14.91 14.20
CA GLN A 46 12.39 13.76 14.95
C GLN A 46 10.91 13.56 14.70
N GLN A 47 10.13 14.64 14.65
CA GLN A 47 8.71 14.57 14.33
C GLN A 47 8.47 14.07 12.91
N MET A 48 9.23 14.57 11.94
CA MET A 48 9.15 14.11 10.55
C MET A 48 9.47 12.61 10.44
N ALA A 49 10.49 12.15 11.15
CA ALA A 49 10.87 10.73 11.16
C ALA A 49 9.74 9.87 11.73
N LYS A 50 9.07 10.31 12.77
CA LYS A 50 7.90 9.62 13.35
C LYS A 50 6.74 9.57 12.37
N ASP A 51 6.42 10.70 11.74
CA ASP A 51 5.31 10.80 10.78
C ASP A 51 5.54 9.88 9.57
N VAL A 52 6.76 9.85 9.04
CA VAL A 52 7.15 8.98 7.93
C VAL A 52 7.02 7.51 8.35
N THR A 53 7.53 7.17 9.53
CA THR A 53 7.48 5.79 10.03
C THR A 53 6.05 5.31 10.20
N VAL A 54 5.19 6.13 10.79
CA VAL A 54 3.76 5.80 10.98
C VAL A 54 3.05 5.61 9.64
N LEU A 55 3.27 6.54 8.70
CA LEU A 55 2.64 6.48 7.39
C LEU A 55 3.08 5.26 6.60
N LEU A 56 4.40 4.98 6.57
CA LEU A 56 4.94 3.82 5.84
C LEU A 56 4.48 2.50 6.46
N ALA A 57 4.45 2.42 7.79
CA ALA A 57 3.95 1.24 8.49
C ALA A 57 2.47 0.99 8.17
N TRP A 58 1.66 2.04 8.20
CA TRP A 58 0.24 1.95 7.84
C TRP A 58 0.05 1.51 6.39
N ALA A 59 0.76 2.14 5.46
CA ALA A 59 0.68 1.80 4.04
C ALA A 59 1.11 0.36 3.78
N ARG A 60 2.21 -0.07 4.40
CA ARG A 60 2.71 -1.43 4.29
C ARG A 60 1.72 -2.45 4.82
N GLN A 61 1.15 -2.22 5.99
CA GLN A 61 0.16 -3.12 6.57
C GLN A 61 -1.09 -3.21 5.70
N THR A 62 -1.54 -2.09 5.15
CA THR A 62 -2.71 -2.05 4.28
C THR A 62 -2.45 -2.80 2.97
N ILE A 63 -1.27 -2.62 2.37
CA ILE A 63 -0.88 -3.33 1.15
C ILE A 63 -0.78 -4.84 1.42
N LEU A 64 -0.14 -5.24 2.52
CA LEU A 64 -0.01 -6.66 2.89
C LEU A 64 -1.37 -7.31 3.17
N ALA A 65 -2.24 -6.61 3.88
CA ALA A 65 -3.61 -7.09 4.13
C ALA A 65 -4.39 -7.25 2.82
N GLY A 66 -4.26 -6.28 1.90
CA GLY A 66 -4.88 -6.34 0.58
C GLY A 66 -4.36 -7.49 -0.25
N ARG A 67 -3.04 -7.71 -0.27
CA ARG A 67 -2.40 -8.83 -0.98
C ARG A 67 -2.83 -10.18 -0.40
N ALA A 68 -2.85 -10.31 0.93
CA ALA A 68 -3.30 -11.53 1.59
C ALA A 68 -4.75 -11.85 1.23
N HIS A 69 -5.63 -10.84 1.25
CA HIS A 69 -7.03 -11.01 0.85
C HIS A 69 -7.14 -11.44 -0.62
N THR A 70 -6.40 -10.80 -1.51
CA THR A 70 -6.37 -11.13 -2.95
C THR A 70 -5.86 -12.53 -3.17
N GLN A 71 -4.79 -12.94 -2.50
CA GLN A 71 -4.23 -14.28 -2.60
C GLN A 71 -5.24 -15.34 -2.14
N ARG A 72 -5.92 -15.13 -1.03
CA ARG A 72 -6.97 -16.04 -0.54
C ARG A 72 -8.09 -16.17 -1.56
N LYS A 73 -8.50 -15.06 -2.16
CA LYS A 73 -9.54 -15.05 -3.19
C LYS A 73 -9.10 -15.81 -4.44
N LEU A 74 -7.85 -15.61 -4.88
CA LEU A 74 -7.29 -16.34 -6.03
C LEU A 74 -7.16 -17.83 -5.77
N ILE A 75 -6.72 -18.23 -4.58
CA ILE A 75 -6.64 -19.63 -4.17
C ILE A 75 -8.03 -20.27 -4.17
N HIS A 76 -9.02 -19.58 -3.64
CA HIS A 76 -10.40 -20.05 -3.62
C HIS A 76 -10.94 -20.26 -5.04
N LEU A 77 -10.73 -19.32 -5.94
CA LEU A 77 -11.13 -19.42 -7.35
C LEU A 77 -10.39 -20.56 -8.06
N ALA A 78 -9.11 -20.73 -7.80
CA ALA A 78 -8.33 -21.82 -8.36
C ALA A 78 -8.85 -23.19 -7.90
N ARG A 79 -9.21 -23.34 -6.64
CA ARG A 79 -9.81 -24.55 -6.10
C ARG A 79 -11.16 -24.86 -6.71
N GLN A 80 -12.01 -23.84 -6.89
CA GLN A 80 -13.29 -24.01 -7.57
C GLN A 80 -13.11 -24.44 -9.02
N SER A 81 -12.18 -23.82 -9.73
CA SER A 81 -11.87 -24.17 -11.11
C SER A 81 -11.38 -25.62 -11.23
N ALA A 82 -10.50 -26.05 -10.36
CA ALA A 82 -9.98 -27.41 -10.32
C ALA A 82 -11.12 -28.44 -10.04
N TYR A 83 -12.01 -28.10 -9.13
CA TYR A 83 -13.16 -28.94 -8.79
C TYR A 83 -14.12 -29.09 -9.99
N VAL A 84 -14.44 -27.99 -10.66
CA VAL A 84 -15.30 -27.99 -11.84
C VAL A 84 -14.67 -28.80 -12.98
N ASN A 85 -13.37 -28.65 -13.21
CA ASN A 85 -12.64 -29.40 -14.24
C ASN A 85 -12.62 -30.91 -13.94
N ALA A 86 -12.39 -31.28 -12.68
CA ALA A 86 -12.41 -32.67 -12.25
C ALA A 86 -13.80 -33.30 -12.46
N ASN A 87 -14.87 -32.58 -12.12
CA ASN A 87 -16.22 -33.04 -12.34
C ASN A 87 -16.56 -33.17 -13.83
N SER A 88 -16.14 -32.22 -14.65
CA SER A 88 -16.33 -32.27 -16.10
C SER A 88 -15.62 -33.45 -16.71
N ALA A 89 -14.41 -33.79 -16.25
CA ALA A 89 -13.64 -34.93 -16.72
C ALA A 89 -14.29 -36.26 -16.35
N GLN A 90 -15.04 -36.33 -15.26
CA GLN A 90 -15.74 -37.55 -14.84
C GLN A 90 -16.97 -37.88 -15.70
N PHE A 91 -17.51 -36.94 -16.41
CA PHE A 91 -18.68 -37.11 -17.25
C PHE A 91 -18.35 -37.33 -18.73
N ASP A 92 -17.10 -37.23 -19.09
CA ASP A 92 -16.61 -37.56 -20.42
C ASP A 92 -16.14 -39.01 -20.45
#